data_ec9c42f4d34467c62ad194ec77abf223
#
_entry.id   ec9c42f4d34467c62ad194ec77abf223
#
_cell.length_a   1.000
_cell.length_b   1.000
_cell.length_c   1.000
_cell.angle_alpha   90.00
_cell.angle_beta   90.00
_cell.angle_gamma   90.00
#
_symmetry.space_group_name_H-M   'P 1'
#
loop_
_entity.id
_entity.type
_entity.pdbx_description
1 polymer ?
#
loop_
_entity_poly.entity_id
_entity_poly.type
_entity_poly.pdbx_seq_one_letter_code
_entity_poly.pdbx_strand_id
1 'polypeptide(L)'
;MGFIEQNLTNNEKIVHKGHLHWFAYASGLALIAVVWAVAMVIIAFNVPEIWVFVLVSLLALLIGYIYVWTVSKNTEYYITNKRLIVKKGIIQRNTSEIRLVKCEGVMVEQSILGRLFNYGTIKITTGEVVNTYQFIASPIRFRTKLNDTLDQLDLAKTADDQDDRV
;
A
#
# COMPACT_ATOMS: atom_id res chain seq x y z
N MET A 1 18.17 8.27 -6.58
CA MET A 1 18.05 6.82 -6.81
C MET A 1 17.29 6.21 -5.64
N GLY A 2 16.25 5.48 -5.91
CA GLY A 2 15.43 4.88 -4.84
C GLY A 2 16.16 3.72 -4.17
N PHE A 3 15.92 3.50 -2.90
CA PHE A 3 16.51 2.40 -2.10
C PHE A 3 16.35 1.02 -2.78
N ILE A 4 15.25 0.80 -3.49
CA ILE A 4 14.98 -0.47 -4.18
C ILE A 4 15.82 -0.61 -5.45
N GLU A 5 16.07 0.48 -6.18
CA GLU A 5 16.93 0.48 -7.37
C GLU A 5 18.38 0.02 -7.07
N GLN A 6 18.85 0.27 -5.84
CA GLN A 6 20.18 -0.16 -5.39
C GLN A 6 20.23 -1.63 -4.92
N ASN A 7 19.08 -2.25 -4.65
CA ASN A 7 18.96 -3.62 -4.13
C ASN A 7 18.38 -4.61 -5.17
N LEU A 8 18.34 -4.22 -6.44
CA LEU A 8 17.92 -5.13 -7.52
C LEU A 8 19.02 -6.17 -7.79
N THR A 9 18.59 -7.41 -7.99
CA THR A 9 19.46 -8.51 -8.39
C THR A 9 19.88 -8.35 -9.86
N ASN A 10 20.97 -9.01 -10.27
CA ASN A 10 21.39 -9.02 -11.67
C ASN A 10 20.23 -9.41 -12.61
N ASN A 11 20.02 -8.61 -13.66
CA ASN A 11 18.93 -8.74 -14.63
C ASN A 11 17.51 -8.52 -14.04
N GLU A 12 17.38 -7.89 -12.87
CA GLU A 12 16.09 -7.52 -12.31
C GLU A 12 15.69 -6.10 -12.75
N LYS A 13 14.47 -5.97 -13.31
CA LYS A 13 13.93 -4.69 -13.78
C LYS A 13 12.58 -4.42 -13.12
N ILE A 14 12.34 -3.17 -12.74
CA ILE A 14 11.04 -2.73 -12.23
C ILE A 14 10.07 -2.63 -13.42
N VAL A 15 9.00 -3.42 -13.38
CA VAL A 15 7.94 -3.43 -14.39
C VAL A 15 6.87 -2.39 -14.05
N HIS A 16 6.48 -2.32 -12.76
CA HIS A 16 5.46 -1.38 -12.32
C HIS A 16 5.70 -0.94 -10.88
N LYS A 17 5.40 0.35 -10.61
CA LYS A 17 5.40 0.93 -9.27
C LYS A 17 3.98 1.29 -8.85
N GLY A 18 3.49 0.64 -7.80
CA GLY A 18 2.24 0.97 -7.14
C GLY A 18 2.49 1.81 -5.89
N HIS A 19 1.49 2.52 -5.45
CA HIS A 19 1.53 3.31 -4.22
C HIS A 19 0.25 3.10 -3.41
N LEU A 20 0.35 3.39 -2.12
CA LEU A 20 -0.79 3.35 -1.22
C LEU A 20 -1.72 4.52 -1.51
N HIS A 21 -3.02 4.25 -1.58
CA HIS A 21 -4.01 5.29 -1.83
C HIS A 21 -4.22 6.14 -0.57
N TRP A 22 -4.39 7.46 -0.75
CA TRP A 22 -4.57 8.42 0.36
C TRP A 22 -5.76 8.08 1.26
N PHE A 23 -6.78 7.40 0.74
CA PHE A 23 -7.98 6.99 1.47
C PHE A 23 -7.68 6.05 2.64
N ALA A 24 -6.56 5.33 2.60
CA ALA A 24 -6.11 4.48 3.71
C ALA A 24 -5.99 5.25 5.04
N TYR A 25 -5.69 6.54 4.95
CA TYR A 25 -5.46 7.40 6.10
C TYR A 25 -6.61 8.39 6.32
N ALA A 26 -7.31 8.78 5.26
CA ALA A 26 -8.42 9.70 5.33
C ALA A 26 -9.53 9.20 6.26
N SER A 27 -9.81 7.89 6.25
CA SER A 27 -10.81 7.28 7.13
C SER A 27 -10.42 7.36 8.61
N GLY A 28 -9.17 7.11 8.94
CA GLY A 28 -8.65 7.25 10.30
C GLY A 28 -8.64 8.71 10.77
N LEU A 29 -8.20 9.63 9.92
CA LEU A 29 -8.21 11.06 10.21
C LEU A 29 -9.64 11.59 10.39
N ALA A 30 -10.58 11.17 9.57
CA ALA A 30 -11.97 11.56 9.71
C ALA A 30 -12.57 11.14 11.07
N LEU A 31 -12.27 9.90 11.50
CA LEU A 31 -12.72 9.40 12.79
C LEU A 31 -12.12 10.21 13.94
N ILE A 32 -10.81 10.50 13.90
CA ILE A 32 -10.14 11.35 14.90
C ILE A 32 -10.75 12.76 14.90
N ALA A 33 -11.03 13.34 13.74
CA ALA A 33 -11.64 14.67 13.63
C ALA A 33 -13.06 14.70 14.23
N VAL A 34 -13.86 13.64 14.03
CA VAL A 34 -15.20 13.54 14.63
C VAL A 34 -15.13 13.44 16.15
N VAL A 35 -14.27 12.56 16.69
CA VAL A 35 -14.05 12.42 18.14
C VAL A 35 -13.57 13.74 18.73
N TRP A 36 -12.65 14.43 18.06
CA TRP A 36 -12.16 15.73 18.47
C TRP A 36 -13.28 16.79 18.48
N ALA A 37 -14.11 16.85 17.44
CA ALA A 37 -15.20 17.81 17.36
C ALA A 37 -16.22 17.61 18.50
N VAL A 38 -16.57 16.35 18.80
CA VAL A 38 -17.47 16.01 19.92
C VAL A 38 -16.84 16.44 21.26
N ALA A 39 -15.57 16.14 21.50
CA ALA A 39 -14.87 16.55 22.70
C ALA A 39 -14.84 18.08 22.87
N MET A 40 -14.61 18.81 21.78
CA MET A 40 -14.62 20.27 21.80
C MET A 40 -15.99 20.87 22.13
N VAL A 41 -17.08 20.27 21.62
CA VAL A 41 -18.44 20.70 21.99
C VAL A 41 -18.68 20.50 23.48
N ILE A 42 -18.29 19.37 24.05
CA ILE A 42 -18.46 19.07 25.48
C ILE A 42 -17.67 20.06 26.34
N ILE A 43 -16.42 20.38 25.97
CA ILE A 43 -15.55 21.31 26.68
C ILE A 43 -16.10 22.74 26.61
N ALA A 44 -16.65 23.15 25.46
CA ALA A 44 -17.21 24.48 25.26
C ALA A 44 -18.34 24.81 26.23
N PHE A 45 -19.13 23.82 26.61
CA PHE A 45 -20.23 24.01 27.56
C PHE A 45 -19.79 24.03 29.03
N ASN A 46 -18.58 23.58 29.36
CA ASN A 46 -18.15 23.37 30.74
C ASN A 46 -16.97 24.28 31.17
N VAL A 47 -16.25 24.90 30.25
CA VAL A 47 -15.01 25.64 30.56
C VAL A 47 -15.03 27.04 29.95
N PRO A 48 -14.98 28.12 30.78
CA PRO A 48 -15.01 29.50 30.26
C PRO A 48 -13.73 29.91 29.51
N GLU A 49 -12.56 29.31 29.83
CA GLU A 49 -11.28 29.59 29.19
C GLU A 49 -10.95 28.59 28.08
N ILE A 50 -11.87 28.38 27.16
CA ILE A 50 -11.79 27.38 26.11
C ILE A 50 -10.63 27.58 25.12
N TRP A 51 -10.13 28.79 24.95
CA TRP A 51 -9.13 29.13 23.93
C TRP A 51 -7.83 28.36 24.02
N VAL A 52 -7.36 28.06 25.22
CA VAL A 52 -6.14 27.25 25.43
C VAL A 52 -6.34 25.83 24.95
N PHE A 53 -7.50 25.23 25.27
CA PHE A 53 -7.84 23.87 24.84
C PHE A 53 -8.00 23.78 23.31
N VAL A 54 -8.59 24.82 22.68
CA VAL A 54 -8.67 24.93 21.21
C VAL A 54 -7.30 24.94 20.58
N LEU A 55 -6.37 25.73 21.10
CA LEU A 55 -5.01 25.85 20.57
C LEU A 55 -4.23 24.54 20.68
N VAL A 56 -4.25 23.90 21.86
CA VAL A 56 -3.55 22.62 22.12
C VAL A 56 -4.12 21.51 21.24
N SER A 57 -5.44 21.46 21.09
CA SER A 57 -6.10 20.42 20.27
C SER A 57 -5.83 20.61 18.77
N LEU A 58 -5.77 21.85 18.30
CA LEU A 58 -5.44 22.16 16.91
C LEU A 58 -3.98 21.76 16.58
N LEU A 59 -3.07 21.97 17.52
CA LEU A 59 -1.68 21.53 17.42
C LEU A 59 -1.58 20.01 17.36
N ALA A 60 -2.34 19.29 18.18
CA ALA A 60 -2.38 17.84 18.19
C ALA A 60 -2.91 17.27 16.85
N LEU A 61 -3.95 17.87 16.29
CA LEU A 61 -4.46 17.50 14.96
C LEU A 61 -3.44 17.75 13.85
N LEU A 62 -2.72 18.86 13.90
CA LEU A 62 -1.66 19.17 12.94
C LEU A 62 -0.54 18.13 12.99
N ILE A 63 -0.09 17.76 14.17
CA ILE A 63 0.93 16.72 14.37
C ILE A 63 0.43 15.37 13.83
N GLY A 64 -0.80 15.00 14.15
CA GLY A 64 -1.44 13.78 13.64
C GLY A 64 -1.53 13.77 12.11
N TYR A 65 -1.90 14.88 11.50
CA TYR A 65 -1.94 15.03 10.05
C TYR A 65 -0.57 14.86 9.40
N ILE A 66 0.47 15.52 9.94
CA ILE A 66 1.86 15.42 9.44
C ILE A 66 2.34 13.97 9.55
N TYR A 67 2.10 13.31 10.68
CA TYR A 67 2.47 11.90 10.89
C TYR A 67 1.84 10.99 9.83
N VAL A 68 0.53 11.07 9.65
CA VAL A 68 -0.22 10.27 8.69
C VAL A 68 0.25 10.55 7.25
N TRP A 69 0.42 11.81 6.87
CA TRP A 69 0.90 12.20 5.55
C TRP A 69 2.30 11.64 5.26
N THR A 70 3.17 11.66 6.26
CA THR A 70 4.54 11.14 6.14
C THR A 70 4.56 9.62 5.99
N VAL A 71 3.73 8.90 6.79
CA VAL A 71 3.61 7.42 6.68
C VAL A 71 3.04 7.02 5.32
N SER A 72 2.06 7.76 4.81
CA SER A 72 1.42 7.49 3.51
C SER A 72 2.39 7.47 2.35
N LYS A 73 3.27 8.44 2.29
CA LYS A 73 4.23 8.59 1.18
C LYS A 73 5.32 7.53 1.15
N ASN A 74 5.51 6.79 2.25
CA ASN A 74 6.60 5.83 2.39
C ASN A 74 6.18 4.36 2.25
N THR A 75 4.95 4.11 1.80
CA THR A 75 4.49 2.76 1.44
C THR A 75 4.45 2.64 -0.08
N GLU A 76 5.34 1.82 -0.62
CA GLU A 76 5.51 1.63 -2.05
C GLU A 76 5.46 0.13 -2.38
N TYR A 77 4.84 -0.18 -3.53
CA TYR A 77 4.73 -1.52 -4.08
C TYR A 77 5.49 -1.57 -5.40
N TYR A 78 6.40 -2.52 -5.57
CA TYR A 78 7.18 -2.68 -6.78
C TYR A 78 6.97 -4.08 -7.36
N ILE A 79 6.51 -4.14 -8.59
CA ILE A 79 6.48 -5.36 -9.38
C ILE A 79 7.77 -5.37 -10.21
N THR A 80 8.59 -6.39 -10.01
CA THR A 80 9.77 -6.63 -10.83
C THR A 80 9.52 -7.85 -11.72
N ASN A 81 10.42 -8.14 -12.61
CA ASN A 81 10.39 -9.36 -13.42
C ASN A 81 10.67 -10.66 -12.64
N LYS A 82 10.98 -10.60 -11.33
CA LYS A 82 11.31 -11.77 -10.49
C LYS A 82 10.48 -11.87 -9.23
N ARG A 83 10.13 -10.73 -8.63
CA ARG A 83 9.46 -10.66 -7.33
C ARG A 83 8.56 -9.44 -7.19
N LEU A 84 7.59 -9.54 -6.29
CA LEU A 84 6.85 -8.40 -5.76
C LEU A 84 7.57 -7.92 -4.50
N ILE A 85 7.93 -6.65 -4.47
CA ILE A 85 8.59 -6.02 -3.32
C ILE A 85 7.62 -5.01 -2.71
N VAL A 86 7.33 -5.17 -1.43
CA VAL A 86 6.48 -4.25 -0.67
C VAL A 86 7.33 -3.59 0.40
N LYS A 87 7.51 -2.29 0.25
CA LYS A 87 8.25 -1.47 1.21
C LYS A 87 7.26 -0.70 2.07
N LYS A 88 7.35 -0.85 3.39
CA LYS A 88 6.54 -0.11 4.37
C LYS A 88 7.45 0.58 5.39
N GLY A 89 7.08 1.81 5.75
CA GLY A 89 7.67 2.55 6.87
C GLY A 89 8.78 3.52 6.52
N ILE A 90 8.99 4.49 7.43
CA ILE A 90 9.95 5.58 7.32
C ILE A 90 11.19 5.28 8.15
N ILE A 91 10.98 5.02 9.44
CA ILE A 91 12.03 4.81 10.45
C ILE A 91 12.41 3.33 10.46
N GLN A 92 11.43 2.46 10.53
CA GLN A 92 11.61 1.02 10.46
C GLN A 92 11.21 0.54 9.06
N ARG A 93 12.18 0.17 8.25
CA ARG A 93 11.97 -0.30 6.88
C ARG A 93 11.64 -1.78 6.89
N ASN A 94 10.35 -2.10 6.83
CA ASN A 94 9.91 -3.47 6.62
C ASN A 94 9.74 -3.71 5.12
N THR A 95 10.60 -4.56 4.57
CA THR A 95 10.50 -5.00 3.18
C THR A 95 10.00 -6.44 3.16
N SER A 96 8.88 -6.66 2.52
CA SER A 96 8.35 -8.00 2.25
C SER A 96 8.52 -8.31 0.78
N GLU A 97 9.06 -9.46 0.48
CA GLU A 97 9.35 -9.90 -0.89
C GLU A 97 8.63 -11.22 -1.18
N ILE A 98 7.91 -11.25 -2.28
CA ILE A 98 7.24 -12.46 -2.78
C ILE A 98 7.81 -12.78 -4.16
N ARG A 99 8.41 -13.96 -4.32
CA ARG A 99 8.86 -14.43 -5.62
C ARG A 99 7.67 -14.73 -6.50
N LEU A 100 7.63 -14.19 -7.72
CA LEU A 100 6.51 -14.36 -8.65
C LEU A 100 6.29 -15.83 -9.04
N VAL A 101 7.35 -16.60 -9.16
CA VAL A 101 7.26 -18.06 -9.43
C VAL A 101 6.52 -18.86 -8.35
N LYS A 102 6.25 -18.27 -7.20
CA LYS A 102 5.45 -18.87 -6.12
C LYS A 102 4.03 -18.32 -6.04
N CYS A 103 3.66 -17.39 -6.91
CA CYS A 103 2.32 -16.83 -6.94
C CYS A 103 1.39 -17.79 -7.69
N GLU A 104 0.35 -18.27 -7.01
CA GLU A 104 -0.66 -19.19 -7.57
C GLU A 104 -1.92 -18.45 -7.98
N GLY A 105 -2.22 -17.32 -7.36
CA GLY A 105 -3.41 -16.56 -7.68
C GLY A 105 -3.36 -15.12 -7.19
N VAL A 106 -4.02 -14.24 -7.94
CA VAL A 106 -4.15 -12.82 -7.62
C VAL A 106 -5.63 -12.42 -7.63
N MET A 107 -6.16 -12.07 -6.48
CA MET A 107 -7.54 -11.61 -6.31
C MET A 107 -7.57 -10.12 -5.97
N VAL A 108 -8.54 -9.41 -6.55
CA VAL A 108 -8.81 -7.99 -6.26
C VAL A 108 -10.18 -7.84 -5.65
N GLU A 109 -10.24 -7.18 -4.52
CA GLU A 109 -11.48 -6.80 -3.84
C GLU A 109 -11.61 -5.28 -3.82
N GLN A 110 -12.73 -4.77 -4.32
CA GLN A 110 -13.07 -3.35 -4.28
C GLN A 110 -14.46 -3.16 -3.67
N SER A 111 -14.54 -2.35 -2.63
CA SER A 111 -15.81 -1.85 -2.10
C SER A 111 -16.44 -0.83 -3.07
N ILE A 112 -17.69 -0.42 -2.80
CA ILE A 112 -18.38 0.62 -3.58
C ILE A 112 -17.54 1.92 -3.58
N LEU A 113 -17.08 2.35 -2.40
CA LEU A 113 -16.19 3.50 -2.26
C LEU A 113 -14.83 3.25 -2.94
N GLY A 114 -14.31 2.01 -2.90
CA GLY A 114 -13.09 1.63 -3.59
C GLY A 114 -13.18 1.80 -5.11
N ARG A 115 -14.35 1.54 -5.69
CA ARG A 115 -14.60 1.78 -7.13
C ARG A 115 -14.69 3.28 -7.43
N LEU A 116 -15.38 4.04 -6.60
CA LEU A 116 -15.54 5.48 -6.79
C LEU A 116 -14.20 6.23 -6.72
N PHE A 117 -13.36 5.89 -5.75
CA PHE A 117 -12.06 6.52 -5.51
C PHE A 117 -10.88 5.76 -6.12
N ASN A 118 -11.12 4.65 -6.83
CA ASN A 118 -10.11 3.85 -7.52
C ASN A 118 -9.03 3.27 -6.60
N TYR A 119 -9.45 2.70 -5.46
CA TYR A 119 -8.59 1.93 -4.57
C TYR A 119 -9.17 0.54 -4.28
N GLY A 120 -8.34 -0.37 -3.78
CA GLY A 120 -8.80 -1.71 -3.41
C GLY A 120 -7.76 -2.52 -2.65
N THR A 121 -8.15 -3.75 -2.34
CA THR A 121 -7.32 -4.75 -1.67
C THR A 121 -6.89 -5.79 -2.69
N ILE A 122 -5.60 -6.11 -2.71
CA ILE A 122 -5.05 -7.20 -3.50
C ILE A 122 -4.64 -8.33 -2.57
N LYS A 123 -5.12 -9.53 -2.88
CA LYS A 123 -4.75 -10.76 -2.19
C LYS A 123 -3.93 -11.62 -3.14
N ILE A 124 -2.75 -12.03 -2.70
CA ILE A 124 -1.83 -12.87 -3.46
C ILE A 124 -1.64 -14.17 -2.69
N THR A 125 -2.00 -15.27 -3.34
CA THR A 125 -1.86 -16.61 -2.78
C THR A 125 -0.49 -17.19 -3.17
N THR A 126 0.24 -17.66 -2.18
CA THR A 126 1.54 -18.32 -2.35
C THR A 126 1.54 -19.62 -1.54
N GLY A 127 1.20 -20.74 -2.17
CA GLY A 127 0.92 -21.99 -1.46
C GLY A 127 -0.26 -21.79 -0.49
N GLU A 128 -0.07 -22.17 0.77
CA GLU A 128 -1.11 -22.04 1.81
C GLU A 128 -1.25 -20.62 2.39
N VAL A 129 -0.37 -19.68 2.03
CA VAL A 129 -0.33 -18.33 2.60
C VAL A 129 -1.01 -17.34 1.68
N VAL A 130 -1.98 -16.56 2.20
CA VAL A 130 -2.61 -15.46 1.51
C VAL A 130 -2.05 -14.13 2.02
N ASN A 131 -1.28 -13.46 1.20
CA ASN A 131 -0.74 -12.12 1.47
C ASN A 131 -1.75 -11.06 1.05
N THR A 132 -2.19 -10.23 1.99
CA THR A 132 -3.21 -9.19 1.77
C THR A 132 -2.59 -7.81 1.79
N TYR A 133 -2.82 -7.04 0.72
CA TYR A 133 -2.36 -5.67 0.56
C TYR A 133 -3.56 -4.74 0.35
N GLN A 134 -3.84 -3.93 1.37
CA GLN A 134 -5.01 -3.05 1.39
C GLN A 134 -4.68 -1.67 0.82
N PHE A 135 -5.72 -0.99 0.33
CA PHE A 135 -5.66 0.39 -0.15
C PHE A 135 -4.64 0.66 -1.25
N ILE A 136 -4.44 -0.29 -2.15
CA ILE A 136 -3.61 -0.08 -3.34
C ILE A 136 -4.37 0.85 -4.30
N ALA A 137 -3.69 1.87 -4.81
CA ALA A 137 -4.22 2.75 -5.84
C ALA A 137 -4.29 2.01 -7.19
N SER A 138 -5.39 2.19 -7.92
CA SER A 138 -5.64 1.55 -9.22
C SER A 138 -5.43 0.03 -9.20
N PRO A 139 -6.15 -0.72 -8.35
CA PRO A 139 -5.86 -2.13 -8.08
C PRO A 139 -6.08 -3.03 -9.29
N ILE A 140 -7.01 -2.70 -10.18
CA ILE A 140 -7.24 -3.44 -11.41
C ILE A 140 -6.01 -3.34 -12.32
N ARG A 141 -5.47 -2.13 -12.50
CA ARG A 141 -4.27 -1.90 -13.30
C ARG A 141 -3.05 -2.61 -12.71
N PHE A 142 -2.92 -2.58 -11.40
CA PHE A 142 -1.85 -3.29 -10.68
C PHE A 142 -1.95 -4.80 -10.89
N ARG A 143 -3.16 -5.40 -10.78
CA ARG A 143 -3.40 -6.81 -11.06
C ARG A 143 -3.05 -7.17 -12.49
N THR A 144 -3.48 -6.37 -13.47
CA THR A 144 -3.17 -6.61 -14.89
C THR A 144 -1.66 -6.66 -15.11
N LYS A 145 -0.93 -5.68 -14.57
CA LYS A 145 0.54 -5.67 -14.70
C LYS A 145 1.22 -6.84 -14.00
N LEU A 146 0.68 -7.26 -12.86
CA LEU A 146 1.19 -8.44 -12.16
C LEU A 146 0.95 -9.71 -12.96
N ASN A 147 -0.26 -9.91 -13.50
CA ASN A 147 -0.59 -11.07 -14.35
C ASN A 147 0.22 -11.07 -15.65
N ASP A 148 0.34 -9.95 -16.34
CA ASP A 148 1.19 -9.82 -17.54
C ASP A 148 2.63 -10.30 -17.25
N THR A 149 3.15 -9.99 -16.05
CA THR A 149 4.50 -10.40 -15.66
C THR A 149 4.58 -11.89 -15.31
N LEU A 150 3.54 -12.45 -14.68
CA LEU A 150 3.43 -13.88 -14.39
C LEU A 150 3.38 -14.69 -15.70
N ASP A 151 2.55 -14.28 -16.65
CA ASP A 151 2.43 -14.93 -17.95
C ASP A 151 3.76 -14.92 -18.72
N GLN A 152 4.51 -13.82 -18.68
CA GLN A 152 5.85 -13.74 -19.27
C GLN A 152 6.84 -14.71 -18.63
N LEU A 153 6.78 -14.88 -17.30
CA LEU A 153 7.64 -15.83 -16.60
C LEU A 153 7.30 -17.29 -16.94
N ASP A 154 6.03 -17.62 -17.06
CA ASP A 154 5.59 -18.96 -17.42
C ASP A 154 5.97 -19.31 -18.86
N LEU A 155 5.84 -18.36 -19.79
CA LEU A 155 6.30 -18.53 -21.17
C LEU A 155 7.83 -18.73 -21.26
N ALA A 156 8.61 -17.94 -20.51
CA ALA A 156 10.06 -18.08 -20.46
C ALA A 156 10.49 -19.45 -19.92
N LYS A 157 9.82 -19.94 -18.87
CA LYS A 157 10.09 -21.24 -18.28
C LYS A 157 9.77 -22.39 -19.24
N THR A 158 8.65 -22.29 -19.95
CA THR A 158 8.23 -23.31 -20.92
C THR A 158 9.21 -23.38 -22.11
N ALA A 159 9.76 -22.24 -22.53
CA ALA A 159 10.78 -22.20 -23.60
C ALA A 159 12.10 -22.86 -23.16
N ASP A 160 12.53 -22.64 -21.92
CA ASP A 160 13.75 -23.22 -21.35
C ASP A 160 13.63 -24.74 -21.18
N ASP A 161 12.48 -25.22 -20.71
CA ASP A 161 12.17 -26.66 -20.58
C ASP A 161 12.07 -27.40 -21.92
N GLN A 162 11.85 -26.69 -23.04
CA GLN A 162 11.86 -27.27 -24.38
C GLN A 162 13.25 -27.41 -24.97
N ASP A 163 14.16 -26.46 -24.68
CA ASP A 163 15.53 -26.47 -25.18
C ASP A 163 16.38 -27.56 -24.51
N ASP A 164 16.10 -27.84 -23.22
CA ASP A 164 16.77 -28.91 -22.46
C ASP A 164 16.36 -30.34 -22.89
N ARG A 165 15.35 -30.49 -23.76
CA ARG A 165 14.85 -31.80 -24.22
C ARG A 165 15.32 -32.17 -25.66
N VAL A 166 16.08 -31.31 -26.30
CA VAL A 166 16.66 -31.53 -27.63
C VAL A 166 18.13 -31.90 -27.52
#